data_c1278a597659b3f0978411fc454785fe
#
_entry.id   c1278a597659b3f0978411fc454785fe
#
_cell.length_a   1.000
_cell.length_b   1.000
_cell.length_c   1.000
_cell.angle_alpha   90.00
_cell.angle_beta   90.00
_cell.angle_gamma   90.00
#
_symmetry.space_group_name_H-M   'P 1'
#
loop_
_entity.id
_entity.type
_entity.pdbx_description
1 polymer ?
#
loop_
_entity_poly.entity_id
_entity_poly.type
_entity_poly.pdbx_seq_one_letter_code
_entity_poly.pdbx_strand_id
1 'polypeptide(L)'
;MEEQYVQAMTIAGSDSDGSAGMQADMHTFFTRSVYGVSVMTACVAGNSYGIGASVTLPTDFIDKEFELIAEDFQIRAAKTGMLADSNLIETVVKNYQKYDFGPLVVDPVIVTKHGNLLLEESALQSLKEKTCPFGRSTDT
;
A
#
# COMPACT_ATOMS: atom_id res chain seq x y z
N MET A 1 -12.20 21.96 -8.26
CA MET A 1 -11.41 21.60 -9.43
C MET A 1 -12.19 20.56 -10.24
N GLU A 2 -12.30 20.80 -11.51
CA GLU A 2 -12.94 19.81 -12.35
C GLU A 2 -12.12 18.54 -12.39
N GLU A 3 -12.80 17.44 -12.26
CA GLU A 3 -12.16 16.14 -12.20
C GLU A 3 -11.76 15.68 -13.58
N GLN A 4 -10.49 15.71 -13.87
CA GLN A 4 -9.97 15.29 -15.17
C GLN A 4 -9.50 13.84 -15.16
N TYR A 5 -9.09 13.36 -13.99
CA TYR A 5 -8.47 12.05 -13.87
C TYR A 5 -9.09 11.25 -12.75
N VAL A 6 -9.21 9.96 -12.96
CA VAL A 6 -9.55 9.03 -11.90
C VAL A 6 -8.43 9.06 -10.86
N GLN A 7 -8.80 9.01 -9.59
CA GLN A 7 -7.84 9.03 -8.48
C GLN A 7 -7.74 7.64 -7.86
N ALA A 8 -6.52 7.18 -7.69
CA ALA A 8 -6.25 5.88 -7.08
C ALA A 8 -5.19 6.03 -6.02
N MET A 9 -5.19 5.09 -5.07
CA MET A 9 -4.30 5.15 -3.92
C MET A 9 -3.47 3.88 -3.85
N THR A 10 -2.17 4.03 -3.56
CA THR A 10 -1.33 2.90 -3.21
C THR A 10 -0.97 3.00 -1.73
N ILE A 11 -1.03 1.87 -1.05
CA ILE A 11 -0.65 1.74 0.35
C ILE A 11 0.58 0.83 0.36
N ALA A 12 1.75 1.44 0.44
CA ALA A 12 2.99 0.71 0.19
C ALA A 12 4.18 1.41 0.82
N GLY A 13 5.29 0.71 0.84
CA GLY A 13 6.55 1.30 1.27
C GLY A 13 7.24 2.05 0.14
N SER A 14 8.07 2.99 0.52
CA SER A 14 8.94 3.71 -0.40
C SER A 14 10.19 2.87 -0.67
N ASP A 15 10.56 2.78 -1.93
CA ASP A 15 11.77 2.07 -2.36
C ASP A 15 12.68 3.07 -3.06
N SER A 16 13.85 3.32 -2.48
CA SER A 16 14.77 4.32 -3.03
C SER A 16 15.26 3.98 -4.43
N ASP A 17 15.23 2.71 -4.79
CA ASP A 17 15.59 2.23 -6.11
C ASP A 17 14.55 2.62 -7.17
N GLY A 18 13.29 2.75 -6.77
CA GLY A 18 12.21 3.09 -7.69
C GLY A 18 11.68 1.94 -8.50
N SER A 19 12.23 0.75 -8.35
CA SER A 19 11.82 -0.41 -9.16
C SER A 19 10.64 -1.16 -8.57
N ALA A 20 10.28 -0.85 -7.36
CA ALA A 20 9.17 -1.49 -6.66
C ALA A 20 8.50 -0.49 -5.74
N GLY A 21 7.52 -0.93 -4.97
CA GLY A 21 6.87 -0.15 -3.95
C GLY A 21 6.07 1.03 -4.49
N MET A 22 5.96 2.04 -3.66
CA MET A 22 5.15 3.22 -3.97
C MET A 22 5.59 3.89 -5.26
N GLN A 23 6.89 4.01 -5.51
CA GLN A 23 7.40 4.69 -6.69
C GLN A 23 6.98 3.96 -7.97
N ALA A 24 7.08 2.65 -7.99
CA ALA A 24 6.67 1.87 -9.15
C ALA A 24 5.17 2.01 -9.40
N ASP A 25 4.38 2.01 -8.34
CA ASP A 25 2.93 2.17 -8.45
C ASP A 25 2.57 3.56 -9.00
N MET A 26 3.25 4.60 -8.52
CA MET A 26 2.98 5.95 -8.98
C MET A 26 3.35 6.13 -10.45
N HIS A 27 4.45 5.52 -10.89
CA HIS A 27 4.82 5.53 -12.29
C HIS A 27 3.75 4.86 -13.15
N THR A 28 3.25 3.73 -12.69
CA THR A 28 2.21 2.99 -13.40
C THR A 28 0.92 3.81 -13.49
N PHE A 29 0.51 4.42 -12.39
CA PHE A 29 -0.67 5.29 -12.41
C PHE A 29 -0.51 6.41 -13.43
N PHE A 30 0.65 7.05 -13.43
CA PHE A 30 0.91 8.14 -14.34
C PHE A 30 0.78 7.70 -15.80
N THR A 31 1.37 6.55 -16.15
CA THR A 31 1.32 6.07 -17.52
C THR A 31 -0.08 5.64 -17.95
N ARG A 32 -0.98 5.45 -17.00
CA ARG A 32 -2.37 5.08 -17.29
C ARG A 32 -3.32 6.25 -17.14
N SER A 33 -2.80 7.46 -17.04
CA SER A 33 -3.58 8.69 -16.86
C SER A 33 -4.45 8.65 -15.61
N VAL A 34 -3.90 8.04 -14.55
CA VAL A 34 -4.54 7.99 -13.24
C VAL A 34 -3.76 8.90 -12.31
N TYR A 35 -4.48 9.72 -11.55
CA TYR A 35 -3.83 10.54 -10.52
C TYR A 35 -3.62 9.67 -9.28
N GLY A 36 -2.37 9.42 -8.95
CA GLY A 36 -2.03 8.57 -7.84
C GLY A 36 -1.76 9.35 -6.57
N VAL A 37 -2.28 8.85 -5.46
CA VAL A 37 -1.88 9.29 -4.12
C VAL A 37 -1.36 8.10 -3.37
N SER A 38 -0.66 8.33 -2.27
CA SER A 38 -0.01 7.23 -1.56
C SER A 38 -0.14 7.37 -0.06
N VAL A 39 -0.29 6.24 0.59
CA VAL A 39 -0.09 6.08 2.03
C VAL A 39 1.21 5.31 2.18
N MET A 40 2.22 5.96 2.74
CA MET A 40 3.53 5.35 2.93
C MET A 40 3.55 4.60 4.23
N THR A 41 3.95 3.34 4.19
CA THR A 41 3.99 2.48 5.39
C THR A 41 5.39 2.29 5.93
N ALA A 42 6.38 2.39 5.06
CA ALA A 42 7.77 2.16 5.43
C ALA A 42 8.67 2.82 4.40
N CYS A 43 9.93 2.97 4.73
CA CYS A 43 10.93 3.45 3.79
C CYS A 43 12.02 2.39 3.67
N VAL A 44 12.36 2.06 2.46
CA VAL A 44 13.40 1.07 2.16
C VAL A 44 14.53 1.77 1.42
N ALA A 45 15.74 1.62 1.93
CA ALA A 45 16.94 2.10 1.28
C ALA A 45 17.60 0.92 0.59
N GLY A 46 17.54 0.92 -0.74
CA GLY A 46 18.09 -0.16 -1.52
C GLY A 46 18.54 0.30 -2.89
N ASN A 47 19.11 -0.61 -3.61
CA ASN A 47 19.55 -0.42 -4.99
C ASN A 47 19.43 -1.75 -5.73
N SER A 48 20.00 -1.83 -6.93
CA SER A 48 19.87 -3.04 -7.76
C SER A 48 20.55 -4.27 -7.14
N TYR A 49 21.40 -4.08 -6.14
CA TYR A 49 22.08 -5.20 -5.47
C TYR A 49 21.32 -5.73 -4.27
N GLY A 50 20.44 -4.93 -3.69
CA GLY A 50 19.65 -5.40 -2.56
C GLY A 50 19.21 -4.27 -1.64
N ILE A 51 18.66 -4.67 -0.51
CA ILE A 51 18.14 -3.77 0.51
C ILE A 51 19.18 -3.62 1.61
N GLY A 52 19.54 -2.37 1.92
CA GLY A 52 20.52 -2.08 2.96
C GLY A 52 19.91 -1.68 4.30
N ALA A 53 18.74 -1.06 4.29
CA ALA A 53 18.09 -0.61 5.50
C ALA A 53 16.61 -0.40 5.26
N SER A 54 15.82 -0.43 6.32
CA SER A 54 14.40 -0.09 6.23
C SER A 54 13.92 0.50 7.54
N VAL A 55 12.91 1.37 7.44
CA VAL A 55 12.27 2.00 8.59
C VAL A 55 10.77 1.92 8.40
N THR A 56 10.08 1.41 9.40
CA THR A 56 8.61 1.38 9.40
C THR A 56 8.11 2.70 9.99
N LEU A 57 7.12 3.29 9.36
CA LEU A 57 6.53 4.53 9.86
C LEU A 57 5.60 4.22 11.05
N PRO A 58 5.49 5.16 12.00
CA PRO A 58 4.56 4.98 13.13
C PRO A 58 3.11 4.88 12.65
N THR A 59 2.33 4.06 13.33
CA THR A 59 0.94 3.83 12.93
C THR A 59 0.08 5.09 13.06
N ASP A 60 0.37 5.96 14.02
CA ASP A 60 -0.35 7.22 14.13
C ASP A 60 -0.08 8.15 12.96
N PHE A 61 1.13 8.10 12.40
CA PHE A 61 1.43 8.85 11.18
C PHE A 61 0.64 8.29 10.00
N ILE A 62 0.57 6.97 9.90
CA ILE A 62 -0.18 6.30 8.83
C ILE A 62 -1.66 6.64 8.93
N ASP A 63 -2.21 6.64 10.14
CA ASP A 63 -3.59 7.07 10.37
C ASP A 63 -3.82 8.48 9.83
N LYS A 64 -2.86 9.37 10.05
CA LYS A 64 -2.97 10.76 9.60
C LYS A 64 -2.91 10.85 8.07
N GLU A 65 -2.09 10.03 7.43
CA GLU A 65 -2.06 9.99 5.96
C GLU A 65 -3.43 9.62 5.39
N PHE A 66 -4.06 8.58 5.94
CA PHE A 66 -5.40 8.18 5.51
C PHE A 66 -6.42 9.28 5.74
N GLU A 67 -6.36 9.91 6.90
CA GLU A 67 -7.31 10.96 7.26
C GLU A 67 -7.25 12.12 6.27
N LEU A 68 -6.06 12.58 5.96
CA LEU A 68 -5.91 13.73 5.08
C LEU A 68 -6.26 13.41 3.63
N ILE A 69 -5.96 12.20 3.20
CA ILE A 69 -6.38 11.77 1.86
C ILE A 69 -7.91 11.69 1.78
N ALA A 70 -8.53 11.12 2.80
CA ALA A 70 -9.98 10.99 2.82
C ALA A 70 -10.70 12.34 2.83
N GLU A 71 -10.07 13.36 3.44
CA GLU A 71 -10.65 14.70 3.48
C GLU A 71 -10.72 15.39 2.14
N ASP A 72 -9.77 15.09 1.26
CA ASP A 72 -9.56 15.89 0.06
C ASP A 72 -9.84 15.15 -1.24
N PHE A 73 -9.51 13.87 -1.29
CA PHE A 73 -9.52 13.11 -2.54
C PHE A 73 -10.71 12.16 -2.61
N GLN A 74 -11.17 11.92 -3.83
CA GLN A 74 -12.19 10.91 -4.10
C GLN A 74 -11.52 9.69 -4.71
N ILE A 75 -11.01 8.85 -3.84
CA ILE A 75 -10.29 7.64 -4.28
C ILE A 75 -11.29 6.63 -4.82
N ARG A 76 -11.05 6.16 -6.03
CA ARG A 76 -11.94 5.23 -6.71
C ARG A 76 -11.51 3.78 -6.52
N ALA A 77 -10.26 3.56 -6.23
CA ALA A 77 -9.72 2.23 -5.96
C ALA A 77 -8.37 2.37 -5.30
N ALA A 78 -7.95 1.32 -4.61
CA ALA A 78 -6.66 1.31 -3.94
C ALA A 78 -5.99 -0.06 -4.07
N LYS A 79 -4.70 -0.09 -3.81
CA LYS A 79 -3.96 -1.36 -3.74
C LYS A 79 -3.04 -1.33 -2.53
N THR A 80 -2.71 -2.50 -2.02
CA THR A 80 -1.67 -2.63 -1.01
C THR A 80 -0.43 -3.25 -1.62
N GLY A 81 0.72 -2.75 -1.21
CA GLY A 81 2.00 -3.38 -1.48
C GLY A 81 2.54 -4.03 -0.22
N MET A 82 3.81 -3.80 0.08
CA MET A 82 4.44 -4.39 1.24
C MET A 82 3.84 -3.87 2.55
N LEU A 83 3.39 -4.80 3.38
CA LEU A 83 2.95 -4.53 4.74
C LEU A 83 3.80 -5.42 5.66
N ALA A 84 4.70 -4.80 6.38
CA ALA A 84 5.79 -5.50 7.04
C ALA A 84 5.37 -6.37 8.22
N ASP A 85 4.31 -6.00 8.92
CA ASP A 85 3.89 -6.73 10.11
C ASP A 85 2.38 -6.62 10.34
N SER A 86 1.89 -7.34 11.33
CA SER A 86 0.46 -7.38 11.62
C SER A 86 -0.07 -6.04 12.11
N ASN A 87 0.75 -5.24 12.78
CA ASN A 87 0.31 -3.90 13.22
C ASN A 87 -0.01 -3.01 12.03
N LEU A 88 0.82 -3.06 11.00
CA LEU A 88 0.56 -2.31 9.79
C LEU A 88 -0.71 -2.78 9.10
N ILE A 89 -0.91 -4.09 9.03
CA ILE A 89 -2.10 -4.65 8.41
C ILE A 89 -3.35 -4.22 9.15
N GLU A 90 -3.32 -4.28 10.47
CA GLU A 90 -4.46 -3.84 11.28
C GLU A 90 -4.74 -2.37 11.09
N THR A 91 -3.70 -1.55 11.01
CA THR A 91 -3.85 -0.12 10.78
C THR A 91 -4.50 0.15 9.42
N VAL A 92 -4.05 -0.55 8.39
CA VAL A 92 -4.62 -0.42 7.05
C VAL A 92 -6.09 -0.86 7.05
N VAL A 93 -6.38 -2.01 7.63
CA VAL A 93 -7.75 -2.52 7.69
C VAL A 93 -8.68 -1.54 8.42
N LYS A 94 -8.24 -1.05 9.57
CA LYS A 94 -9.01 -0.10 10.36
C LYS A 94 -9.37 1.13 9.55
N ASN A 95 -8.40 1.70 8.85
CA ASN A 95 -8.62 2.90 8.07
C ASN A 95 -9.44 2.62 6.81
N TYR A 96 -9.22 1.48 6.20
CA TYR A 96 -9.97 1.12 5.01
C TYR A 96 -11.45 0.90 5.32
N GLN A 97 -11.76 0.40 6.50
CA GLN A 97 -13.13 0.22 6.96
C GLN A 97 -13.77 1.54 7.38
N LYS A 98 -12.96 2.49 7.82
CA LYS A 98 -13.44 3.78 8.30
C LYS A 98 -13.83 4.72 7.15
N TYR A 99 -13.12 4.66 6.04
CA TYR A 99 -13.33 5.54 4.89
C TYR A 99 -13.73 4.73 3.68
N ASP A 100 -14.36 5.38 2.72
CA ASP A 100 -14.74 4.73 1.47
C ASP A 100 -13.72 5.07 0.38
N PHE A 101 -12.79 4.14 0.14
CA PHE A 101 -11.77 4.29 -0.89
C PHE A 101 -12.05 3.40 -2.11
N GLY A 102 -13.21 2.75 -2.16
CA GLY A 102 -13.54 1.84 -3.25
C GLY A 102 -12.92 0.45 -3.07
N PRO A 103 -12.90 -0.33 -4.14
CA PRO A 103 -12.34 -1.68 -4.06
C PRO A 103 -10.85 -1.67 -3.79
N LEU A 104 -10.39 -2.68 -3.08
CA LEU A 104 -9.00 -2.83 -2.69
C LEU A 104 -8.40 -4.05 -3.39
N VAL A 105 -7.32 -3.83 -4.12
CA VAL A 105 -6.51 -4.91 -4.69
C VAL A 105 -5.40 -5.21 -3.71
N VAL A 106 -5.36 -6.45 -3.24
CA VAL A 106 -4.36 -6.88 -2.27
C VAL A 106 -3.28 -7.66 -3.00
N ASP A 107 -2.06 -7.17 -2.90
CA ASP A 107 -0.90 -7.86 -3.43
C ASP A 107 -0.13 -8.42 -2.23
N PRO A 108 -0.27 -9.71 -1.93
CA PRO A 108 0.36 -10.29 -0.75
C PRO A 108 1.85 -10.52 -1.02
N VAL A 109 2.64 -9.48 -0.85
CA VAL A 109 4.10 -9.60 -0.99
C VAL A 109 4.61 -10.38 0.20
N ILE A 110 4.89 -11.66 0.00
CA ILE A 110 5.19 -12.59 1.07
C ILE A 110 6.69 -12.80 1.23
N VAL A 111 7.42 -12.84 0.12
CA VAL A 111 8.84 -13.21 0.14
C VAL A 111 9.63 -12.21 -0.69
N THR A 112 10.75 -11.74 -0.15
CA THR A 112 11.66 -10.86 -0.90
C THR A 112 12.46 -11.67 -1.90
N LYS A 113 13.18 -10.97 -2.77
CA LYS A 113 14.12 -11.61 -3.69
C LYS A 113 15.24 -12.36 -2.97
N HIS A 114 15.44 -12.10 -1.70
CA HIS A 114 16.42 -12.82 -0.88
C HIS A 114 15.79 -13.99 -0.12
N GLY A 115 14.53 -14.30 -0.36
CA GLY A 115 13.85 -15.41 0.29
C GLY A 115 13.32 -15.11 1.68
N ASN A 116 13.44 -13.88 2.15
CA ASN A 116 12.93 -13.49 3.46
C ASN A 116 11.41 -13.30 3.43
N LEU A 117 10.76 -13.76 4.48
CA LEU A 117 9.33 -13.60 4.62
C LEU A 117 9.02 -12.16 5.01
N LEU A 118 8.31 -11.43 4.14
CA LEU A 118 7.95 -10.04 4.39
C LEU A 118 6.65 -9.89 5.16
N LEU A 119 5.85 -10.94 5.20
CA LEU A 119 4.54 -10.90 5.81
C LEU A 119 4.39 -12.16 6.65
N GLU A 120 4.11 -11.98 7.93
CA GLU A 120 3.88 -13.11 8.81
C GLU A 120 2.60 -13.84 8.40
N GLU A 121 2.58 -15.14 8.61
CA GLU A 121 1.43 -15.95 8.23
C GLU A 121 0.15 -15.49 8.89
N SER A 122 0.22 -15.13 10.19
CA SER A 122 -0.94 -14.62 10.90
C SER A 122 -1.43 -13.31 10.32
N ALA A 123 -0.50 -12.45 9.89
CA ALA A 123 -0.84 -11.18 9.28
C ALA A 123 -1.50 -11.39 7.93
N LEU A 124 -1.00 -12.33 7.15
CA LEU A 124 -1.58 -12.67 5.86
C LEU A 124 -3.01 -13.18 6.02
N GLN A 125 -3.24 -14.01 7.02
CA GLN A 125 -4.57 -14.52 7.31
C GLN A 125 -5.52 -13.39 7.69
N SER A 126 -5.07 -12.47 8.54
CA SER A 126 -5.87 -11.29 8.92
C SER A 126 -6.23 -10.45 7.71
N LEU A 127 -5.28 -10.24 6.83
CA LEU A 127 -5.51 -9.45 5.62
C LEU A 127 -6.57 -10.11 4.75
N LYS A 128 -6.47 -11.40 4.54
CA LYS A 128 -7.43 -12.13 3.71
C LYS A 128 -8.83 -12.10 4.31
N GLU A 129 -8.93 -12.26 5.61
CA GLU A 129 -10.23 -12.31 6.27
C GLU A 129 -10.93 -10.96 6.34
N LYS A 130 -10.15 -9.90 6.53
CA LYS A 130 -10.71 -8.58 6.81
C LYS A 130 -10.88 -7.71 5.57
N THR A 131 -10.06 -7.90 4.55
CA THR A 131 -10.11 -7.04 3.36
C THR A 131 -10.61 -7.73 2.11
N CYS A 132 -10.30 -9.00 1.92
CA CYS A 132 -10.66 -9.71 0.70
C CYS A 132 -12.16 -9.86 0.43
N PRO A 133 -13.05 -9.85 1.45
CA PRO A 133 -14.48 -9.86 1.13
C PRO A 133 -14.92 -8.65 0.30
N PHE A 134 -14.20 -7.56 0.37
CA PHE A 134 -14.54 -6.32 -0.33
C PHE A 134 -13.59 -6.00 -1.45
N GLY A 135 -12.48 -6.69 -1.54
CA GLY A 135 -11.45 -6.45 -2.52
C GLY A 135 -11.18 -7.68 -3.34
N ARG A 136 -10.26 -7.53 -4.27
CA ARG A 136 -9.83 -8.62 -5.11
C ARG A 136 -8.38 -8.94 -4.80
N SER A 137 -8.10 -10.22 -4.67
CA SER A 137 -6.73 -10.67 -4.50
C SER A 137 -6.12 -10.89 -5.88
N THR A 138 -4.93 -10.38 -6.08
CA THR A 138 -4.14 -10.68 -7.28
C THR A 138 -3.31 -11.92 -7.01
N ASP A 139 -3.94 -12.92 -6.58
CA ASP A 139 -3.30 -14.15 -6.22
C ASP A 139 -2.74 -14.82 -7.47
N THR A 140 -1.48 -14.90 -7.54
CA THR A 140 -0.80 -15.55 -8.67
C THR A 140 0.01 -16.73 -8.20
#